data_c898ee0b47b98a519a7631bb721ad34e
#
_entry.id   c898ee0b47b98a519a7631bb721ad34e
#
_cell.length_a   1.000
_cell.length_b   1.000
_cell.length_c   1.000
_cell.angle_alpha   90.00
_cell.angle_beta   90.00
_cell.angle_gamma   90.00
#
_symmetry.space_group_name_H-M   'P 1'
#
loop_
_entity.id
_entity.type
_entity.pdbx_description
1 polymer ?
#
loop_
_entity_poly.entity_id
_entity_poly.type
_entity_poly.pdbx_seq_one_letter_code
_entity_poly.pdbx_strand_id
1 'polypeptide(L)'
;GAIVLGGEANDRVAAEVIGNIAAMESAVELATSADPFELDDLLSVHRTLMDNSPSPELGGVVREEQNWIGGNSFNPCSAAFVPPPHEYLPDLLADLLGYVNGDEHSPLVQAAIAHAQFETLHPFVDGNGRTGRALIHVVLRRRGLAPTFVPPISLVLATWSDDYVNGLMTYRHLSEPESTQRSATAVEWLRMFATATSRACQDAGTYSDDIGELTATWRSKLGRVRANSSADLLLRVLPGAPIVTVGSASKLIGRSKARTTDAVNALARAGILQQRNVGRHRYRVFEATEVLDLFTGLERVLASQTGDTTSGPPIRRVPQHPGSAEPTGQTRSHPPIPSSASASASSRPDDSPPANATIRSLRR
;
A
#
# COMPACT_ATOMS: atom_id res chain seq x y z
N GLY A 1 4.72 11.88 11.58
CA GLY A 1 5.54 12.96 12.15
C GLY A 1 6.59 12.46 13.13
N ALA A 2 6.24 11.67 14.14
CA ALA A 2 7.17 11.17 15.17
C ALA A 2 8.25 10.23 14.61
N ILE A 3 7.92 9.47 13.60
CA ILE A 3 8.78 8.47 12.96
C ILE A 3 9.93 9.10 12.18
N VAL A 4 9.64 10.11 11.38
CA VAL A 4 10.65 10.86 10.59
C VAL A 4 11.67 11.55 11.52
N LEU A 5 11.33 11.72 12.78
CA LEU A 5 12.13 12.43 13.79
C LEU A 5 13.03 11.51 14.63
N GLY A 6 13.00 10.18 14.40
CA GLY A 6 13.80 9.21 15.16
C GLY A 6 13.35 9.06 16.62
N GLY A 7 12.09 9.42 16.94
CA GLY A 7 11.44 9.13 18.19
C GLY A 7 10.66 7.81 18.11
N GLU A 8 10.42 7.17 19.25
CA GLU A 8 9.50 6.04 19.33
C GLU A 8 8.14 6.48 18.77
N ALA A 9 7.59 5.69 17.84
CA ALA A 9 6.30 5.97 17.26
C ALA A 9 5.22 5.70 18.32
N ASN A 10 4.79 6.73 19.01
CA ASN A 10 3.61 6.67 19.88
C ASN A 10 2.29 6.65 19.07
N ASP A 11 2.37 6.77 17.76
CA ASP A 11 1.24 6.72 16.85
C ASP A 11 1.23 5.38 16.11
N ARG A 12 0.20 4.58 16.37
CA ARG A 12 -0.01 3.25 15.77
C ARG A 12 0.01 3.28 14.26
N VAL A 13 -0.68 4.24 13.64
CA VAL A 13 -0.72 4.39 12.17
C VAL A 13 0.67 4.65 11.62
N ALA A 14 1.44 5.47 12.32
CA ALA A 14 2.80 5.77 11.93
C ALA A 14 3.72 4.53 12.06
N ALA A 15 3.53 3.67 13.05
CA ALA A 15 4.27 2.42 13.22
C ALA A 15 3.95 1.43 12.08
N GLU A 16 2.68 1.31 11.71
CA GLU A 16 2.24 0.48 10.58
C GLU A 16 2.83 0.97 9.23
N VAL A 17 2.91 2.28 9.01
CA VAL A 17 3.55 2.85 7.80
C VAL A 17 5.04 2.48 7.74
N ILE A 18 5.77 2.52 8.86
CA ILE A 18 7.16 2.06 8.88
C ILE A 18 7.26 0.58 8.56
N GLY A 19 6.42 -0.25 9.16
CA GLY A 19 6.38 -1.67 8.86
C GLY A 19 6.19 -1.93 7.35
N ASN A 20 5.30 -1.18 6.72
CA ASN A 20 5.08 -1.27 5.27
C ASN A 20 6.32 -0.88 4.45
N ILE A 21 7.01 0.20 4.83
CA ILE A 21 8.24 0.64 4.15
C ILE A 21 9.34 -0.40 4.34
N ALA A 22 9.58 -0.86 5.57
CA ALA A 22 10.61 -1.86 5.86
C ALA A 22 10.34 -3.20 5.16
N ALA A 23 9.08 -3.64 5.10
CA ALA A 23 8.69 -4.85 4.36
C ALA A 23 8.94 -4.70 2.86
N MET A 24 8.66 -3.53 2.28
CA MET A 24 8.94 -3.26 0.88
C MET A 24 10.44 -3.23 0.58
N GLU A 25 11.25 -2.59 1.44
CA GLU A 25 12.71 -2.59 1.32
C GLU A 25 13.26 -4.02 1.40
N SER A 26 12.83 -4.81 2.38
CA SER A 26 13.20 -6.23 2.52
C SER A 26 12.81 -7.04 1.28
N ALA A 27 11.60 -6.89 0.77
CA ALA A 27 11.14 -7.59 -0.44
C ALA A 27 11.98 -7.24 -1.67
N VAL A 28 12.33 -5.97 -1.84
CA VAL A 28 13.18 -5.49 -2.93
C VAL A 28 14.60 -6.02 -2.80
N GLU A 29 15.16 -6.08 -1.60
CA GLU A 29 16.49 -6.62 -1.31
C GLU A 29 16.55 -8.12 -1.63
N LEU A 30 15.61 -8.90 -1.10
CA LEU A 30 15.49 -10.35 -1.38
C LEU A 30 15.30 -10.62 -2.88
N ALA A 31 14.55 -9.77 -3.57
CA ALA A 31 14.33 -9.89 -5.02
C ALA A 31 15.60 -9.65 -5.85
N THR A 32 16.64 -9.03 -5.32
CA THR A 32 17.92 -8.82 -6.02
C THR A 32 18.88 -10.01 -5.89
N SER A 33 18.59 -10.98 -5.02
CA SER A 33 19.35 -12.22 -4.90
C SER A 33 19.28 -13.04 -6.18
N ALA A 34 20.38 -13.73 -6.51
CA ALA A 34 20.42 -14.72 -7.59
C ALA A 34 19.75 -16.03 -7.20
N ASP A 35 19.57 -16.28 -5.90
CA ASP A 35 18.92 -17.47 -5.38
C ASP A 35 17.41 -17.45 -5.65
N PRO A 36 16.75 -18.61 -5.77
CA PRO A 36 15.30 -18.67 -5.86
C PRO A 36 14.63 -17.93 -4.68
N PHE A 37 13.49 -17.30 -4.93
CA PHE A 37 12.65 -16.71 -3.89
C PHE A 37 11.84 -17.82 -3.22
N GLU A 38 12.16 -18.13 -1.98
CA GLU A 38 11.62 -19.26 -1.24
C GLU A 38 10.51 -18.85 -0.25
N LEU A 39 9.92 -19.86 0.41
CA LEU A 39 8.88 -19.62 1.42
C LEU A 39 9.42 -18.80 2.58
N ASP A 40 10.65 -19.06 3.03
CA ASP A 40 11.28 -18.32 4.12
C ASP A 40 11.46 -16.84 3.79
N ASP A 41 11.72 -16.49 2.53
CA ASP A 41 11.77 -15.10 2.07
C ASP A 41 10.41 -14.43 2.17
N LEU A 42 9.36 -15.10 1.70
CA LEU A 42 7.98 -14.62 1.81
C LEU A 42 7.57 -14.42 3.28
N LEU A 43 7.90 -15.38 4.15
CA LEU A 43 7.65 -15.31 5.59
C LEU A 43 8.45 -14.19 6.26
N SER A 44 9.68 -13.93 5.80
CA SER A 44 10.53 -12.84 6.28
C SER A 44 9.94 -11.47 5.94
N VAL A 45 9.46 -11.29 4.70
CA VAL A 45 8.75 -10.07 4.27
C VAL A 45 7.52 -9.83 5.14
N HIS A 46 6.71 -10.88 5.36
CA HIS A 46 5.52 -10.78 6.21
C HIS A 46 5.88 -10.50 7.68
N ARG A 47 6.92 -11.11 8.23
CA ARG A 47 7.40 -10.85 9.60
C ARG A 47 7.79 -9.38 9.76
N THR A 48 8.60 -8.86 8.85
CA THR A 48 9.00 -7.44 8.85
C THR A 48 7.80 -6.49 8.78
N LEU A 49 6.79 -6.86 7.99
CA LEU A 49 5.54 -6.11 7.90
C LEU A 49 4.79 -6.05 9.24
N MET A 50 4.78 -7.17 9.95
CA MET A 50 3.99 -7.33 11.18
C MET A 50 4.73 -6.84 12.45
N ASP A 51 6.05 -6.60 12.41
CA ASP A 51 6.86 -6.20 13.57
C ASP A 51 6.29 -5.01 14.34
N ASN A 52 5.67 -4.06 13.64
CA ASN A 52 5.06 -2.87 14.25
C ASN A 52 3.52 -2.91 14.25
N SER A 53 2.93 -4.07 13.98
CA SER A 53 1.48 -4.28 14.01
C SER A 53 0.98 -4.50 15.45
N PRO A 54 -0.35 -4.48 15.68
CA PRO A 54 -0.94 -4.85 16.95
C PRO A 54 -0.69 -6.31 17.38
N SER A 55 -0.36 -7.17 16.41
CA SER A 55 -0.18 -8.62 16.60
C SER A 55 1.11 -9.08 15.93
N PRO A 56 2.29 -8.64 16.42
CA PRO A 56 3.58 -8.98 15.81
C PRO A 56 3.88 -10.49 15.87
N GLU A 57 3.26 -11.22 16.78
CA GLU A 57 3.36 -12.68 16.93
C GLU A 57 2.82 -13.45 15.70
N LEU A 58 1.96 -12.83 14.90
CA LEU A 58 1.45 -13.39 13.65
C LEU A 58 2.45 -13.24 12.48
N GLY A 59 3.53 -12.50 12.68
CA GLY A 59 4.53 -12.20 11.66
C GLY A 59 5.29 -13.43 11.17
N GLY A 60 5.17 -13.73 9.86
CA GLY A 60 5.82 -14.88 9.26
C GLY A 60 5.20 -16.24 9.62
N VAL A 61 3.95 -16.25 10.07
CA VAL A 61 3.23 -17.48 10.44
C VAL A 61 2.09 -17.72 9.44
N VAL A 62 2.16 -18.83 8.71
CA VAL A 62 1.05 -19.30 7.86
C VAL A 62 -0.10 -19.73 8.76
N ARG A 63 -1.33 -19.39 8.41
CA ARG A 63 -2.52 -19.75 9.18
C ARG A 63 -2.73 -21.26 9.25
N GLU A 64 -3.19 -21.70 10.38
CA GLU A 64 -3.59 -23.09 10.66
C GLU A 64 -5.12 -23.23 10.82
N GLU A 65 -5.86 -22.16 10.59
CA GLU A 65 -7.31 -22.12 10.67
C GLU A 65 -7.90 -21.50 9.40
N GLN A 66 -9.19 -21.77 9.17
CA GLN A 66 -9.93 -21.19 8.08
C GLN A 66 -10.17 -19.71 8.35
N ASN A 67 -9.79 -18.86 7.39
CA ASN A 67 -10.14 -17.46 7.37
C ASN A 67 -11.11 -17.14 6.22
N TRP A 68 -11.62 -15.93 6.19
CA TRP A 68 -12.47 -15.42 5.09
C TRP A 68 -12.31 -13.93 4.91
N ILE A 69 -12.74 -13.45 3.75
CA ILE A 69 -12.61 -12.04 3.36
C ILE A 69 -14.00 -11.42 3.31
N GLY A 70 -14.17 -10.29 4.00
CA GLY A 70 -15.46 -9.57 4.07
C GLY A 70 -16.46 -10.23 5.03
N GLY A 71 -17.65 -9.63 5.10
CA GLY A 71 -18.68 -10.10 6.02
C GLY A 71 -18.40 -9.73 7.48
N ASN A 72 -18.72 -10.64 8.40
CA ASN A 72 -18.50 -10.47 9.84
C ASN A 72 -17.35 -11.36 10.36
N SER A 73 -16.88 -11.10 11.58
CA SER A 73 -15.76 -11.85 12.19
C SER A 73 -16.17 -13.17 12.87
N PHE A 74 -17.45 -13.55 12.85
CA PHE A 74 -17.95 -14.70 13.62
C PHE A 74 -18.12 -15.96 12.77
N ASN A 75 -18.47 -15.80 11.49
CA ASN A 75 -18.68 -16.94 10.59
C ASN A 75 -18.56 -16.48 9.11
N PRO A 76 -18.28 -17.41 8.19
CA PRO A 76 -18.12 -17.10 6.76
C PRO A 76 -19.45 -16.95 5.99
N CYS A 77 -20.63 -17.03 6.62
CA CYS A 77 -21.91 -17.03 5.91
C CYS A 77 -22.17 -15.75 5.08
N SER A 78 -21.58 -14.62 5.49
CA SER A 78 -21.65 -13.35 4.77
C SER A 78 -20.32 -12.95 4.13
N ALA A 79 -19.34 -13.85 4.04
CA ALA A 79 -18.06 -13.60 3.45
C ALA A 79 -18.19 -13.31 1.95
N ALA A 80 -17.42 -12.35 1.45
CA ALA A 80 -17.30 -12.11 0.03
C ALA A 80 -16.48 -13.22 -0.67
N PHE A 81 -15.51 -13.80 0.06
CA PHE A 81 -14.69 -14.89 -0.42
C PHE A 81 -14.18 -15.75 0.74
N VAL A 82 -14.15 -17.08 0.52
CA VAL A 82 -13.56 -18.05 1.46
C VAL A 82 -12.33 -18.67 0.77
N PRO A 83 -11.12 -18.38 1.25
CA PRO A 83 -9.88 -18.96 0.74
C PRO A 83 -9.84 -20.49 0.89
N PRO A 84 -8.91 -21.17 0.18
CA PRO A 84 -8.72 -22.61 0.34
C PRO A 84 -8.49 -23.02 1.81
N PRO A 85 -8.91 -24.24 2.21
CA PRO A 85 -8.57 -24.79 3.52
C PRO A 85 -7.07 -24.77 3.78
N HIS A 86 -6.68 -24.55 5.03
CA HIS A 86 -5.27 -24.34 5.40
C HIS A 86 -4.39 -25.57 5.13
N GLU A 87 -4.95 -26.77 5.13
CA GLU A 87 -4.24 -28.03 4.85
C GLU A 87 -3.63 -28.06 3.44
N TYR A 88 -4.18 -27.30 2.50
CA TYR A 88 -3.67 -27.21 1.13
C TYR A 88 -2.62 -26.10 0.93
N LEU A 89 -2.45 -25.20 1.90
CA LEU A 89 -1.56 -24.07 1.76
C LEU A 89 -0.09 -24.46 1.48
N PRO A 90 0.49 -25.50 2.09
CA PRO A 90 1.88 -25.86 1.78
C PRO A 90 2.10 -26.14 0.30
N ASP A 91 1.25 -26.95 -0.32
CA ASP A 91 1.38 -27.32 -1.75
C ASP A 91 1.06 -26.14 -2.66
N LEU A 92 0.03 -25.33 -2.31
CA LEU A 92 -0.37 -24.17 -3.08
C LEU A 92 0.67 -23.03 -3.01
N LEU A 93 1.32 -22.84 -1.87
CA LEU A 93 2.42 -21.89 -1.74
C LEU A 93 3.66 -22.35 -2.50
N ALA A 94 3.98 -23.65 -2.47
CA ALA A 94 5.08 -24.20 -3.26
C ALA A 94 4.84 -24.00 -4.78
N ASP A 95 3.59 -24.19 -5.25
CA ASP A 95 3.21 -23.93 -6.63
C ASP A 95 3.33 -22.44 -6.99
N LEU A 96 2.83 -21.54 -6.14
CA LEU A 96 2.95 -20.09 -6.32
C LEU A 96 4.42 -19.65 -6.41
N LEU A 97 5.28 -20.14 -5.51
CA LEU A 97 6.70 -19.79 -5.48
C LEU A 97 7.43 -20.36 -6.69
N GLY A 98 7.08 -21.57 -7.13
CA GLY A 98 7.54 -22.12 -8.39
C GLY A 98 7.22 -21.21 -9.57
N TYR A 99 6.00 -20.68 -9.62
CA TYR A 99 5.57 -19.71 -10.64
C TYR A 99 6.30 -18.37 -10.54
N VAL A 100 6.51 -17.83 -9.33
CA VAL A 100 7.27 -16.59 -9.09
C VAL A 100 8.72 -16.70 -9.59
N ASN A 101 9.33 -17.86 -9.47
CA ASN A 101 10.70 -18.12 -9.92
C ASN A 101 10.80 -18.51 -11.41
N GLY A 102 9.68 -18.81 -12.06
CA GLY A 102 9.62 -19.16 -13.49
C GLY A 102 9.67 -17.93 -14.41
N ASP A 103 9.54 -18.19 -15.72
CA ASP A 103 9.54 -17.18 -16.77
C ASP A 103 8.49 -17.43 -17.88
N GLU A 104 7.45 -18.18 -17.54
CA GLU A 104 6.40 -18.63 -18.48
C GLU A 104 5.62 -17.46 -19.11
N HIS A 105 5.52 -16.32 -18.39
CA HIS A 105 4.79 -15.14 -18.85
C HIS A 105 5.69 -13.89 -18.86
N SER A 106 5.23 -12.83 -19.51
CA SER A 106 5.90 -11.53 -19.41
C SER A 106 5.91 -11.05 -17.95
N PRO A 107 6.92 -10.26 -17.52
CA PRO A 107 7.05 -9.85 -16.11
C PRO A 107 5.81 -9.21 -15.52
N LEU A 108 5.10 -8.38 -16.29
CA LEU A 108 3.89 -7.71 -15.83
C LEU A 108 2.72 -8.69 -15.65
N VAL A 109 2.54 -9.61 -16.59
CA VAL A 109 1.52 -10.67 -16.52
C VAL A 109 1.80 -11.60 -15.35
N GLN A 110 3.07 -12.02 -15.19
CA GLN A 110 3.49 -12.86 -14.07
C GLN A 110 3.23 -12.18 -12.71
N ALA A 111 3.56 -10.90 -12.57
CA ALA A 111 3.28 -10.15 -11.34
C ALA A 111 1.78 -10.06 -11.04
N ALA A 112 0.95 -9.84 -12.06
CA ALA A 112 -0.51 -9.80 -11.92
C ALA A 112 -1.09 -11.13 -11.47
N ILE A 113 -0.65 -12.24 -12.09
CA ILE A 113 -1.12 -13.60 -11.76
C ILE A 113 -0.63 -14.01 -10.38
N ALA A 114 0.66 -13.82 -10.08
CA ALA A 114 1.23 -14.15 -8.77
C ALA A 114 0.51 -13.41 -7.63
N HIS A 115 0.20 -12.13 -7.84
CA HIS A 115 -0.56 -11.34 -6.88
C HIS A 115 -1.99 -11.86 -6.70
N ALA A 116 -2.71 -12.13 -7.79
CA ALA A 116 -4.08 -12.64 -7.70
C ALA A 116 -4.15 -14.04 -7.06
N GLN A 117 -3.18 -14.92 -7.35
CA GLN A 117 -3.05 -16.22 -6.70
C GLN A 117 -2.77 -16.06 -5.21
N PHE A 118 -1.80 -15.23 -4.83
CA PHE A 118 -1.49 -14.97 -3.43
C PHE A 118 -2.71 -14.46 -2.65
N GLU A 119 -3.43 -13.48 -3.20
CA GLU A 119 -4.67 -12.96 -2.59
C GLU A 119 -5.78 -14.01 -2.53
N THR A 120 -5.77 -15.00 -3.42
CA THR A 120 -6.71 -16.13 -3.40
C THR A 120 -6.34 -17.15 -2.32
N LEU A 121 -5.06 -17.47 -2.16
CA LEU A 121 -4.58 -18.36 -1.11
C LEU A 121 -4.77 -17.76 0.29
N HIS A 122 -4.58 -16.46 0.41
CA HIS A 122 -4.74 -15.70 1.65
C HIS A 122 -4.07 -16.38 2.85
N PRO A 123 -2.73 -16.62 2.78
CA PRO A 123 -2.05 -17.58 3.65
C PRO A 123 -1.86 -17.11 5.08
N PHE A 124 -2.08 -15.85 5.39
CA PHE A 124 -1.85 -15.27 6.70
C PHE A 124 -3.17 -14.89 7.39
N VAL A 125 -3.12 -14.75 8.71
CA VAL A 125 -4.27 -14.27 9.50
C VAL A 125 -4.53 -12.78 9.24
N ASP A 126 -3.46 -11.98 9.12
CA ASP A 126 -3.48 -10.55 8.76
C ASP A 126 -2.33 -10.25 7.80
N GLY A 127 -2.31 -9.07 7.20
CA GLY A 127 -1.21 -8.59 6.36
C GLY A 127 -1.16 -9.12 4.93
N ASN A 128 -2.10 -9.96 4.50
CA ASN A 128 -2.10 -10.56 3.16
C ASN A 128 -2.03 -9.50 2.06
N GLY A 129 -2.92 -8.52 2.03
CA GLY A 129 -2.94 -7.49 0.99
C GLY A 129 -1.63 -6.69 0.90
N ARG A 130 -0.96 -6.42 2.01
CA ARG A 130 0.32 -5.71 2.05
C ARG A 130 1.45 -6.60 1.52
N THR A 131 1.50 -7.86 1.95
CA THR A 131 2.49 -8.85 1.49
C THR A 131 2.28 -9.19 0.01
N GLY A 132 1.04 -9.38 -0.43
CA GLY A 132 0.73 -9.61 -1.85
C GLY A 132 1.16 -8.46 -2.75
N ARG A 133 1.00 -7.21 -2.30
CA ARG A 133 1.51 -6.05 -3.03
C ARG A 133 3.04 -5.97 -3.02
N ALA A 134 3.71 -6.39 -1.95
CA ALA A 134 5.19 -6.52 -1.95
C ALA A 134 5.65 -7.59 -2.95
N LEU A 135 4.92 -8.70 -3.08
CA LEU A 135 5.20 -9.77 -4.04
C LEU A 135 5.16 -9.28 -5.50
N ILE A 136 4.28 -8.32 -5.84
CA ILE A 136 4.31 -7.67 -7.17
C ILE A 136 5.72 -7.13 -7.45
N HIS A 137 6.30 -6.42 -6.51
CA HIS A 137 7.61 -5.79 -6.69
C HIS A 137 8.75 -6.80 -6.70
N VAL A 138 8.63 -7.90 -5.96
CA VAL A 138 9.56 -9.04 -6.03
C VAL A 138 9.61 -9.56 -7.48
N VAL A 139 8.46 -9.87 -8.08
CA VAL A 139 8.41 -10.37 -9.46
C VAL A 139 8.97 -9.35 -10.45
N LEU A 140 8.51 -8.09 -10.39
CA LEU A 140 8.96 -7.05 -11.33
C LEU A 140 10.48 -6.80 -11.23
N ARG A 141 11.05 -6.89 -10.02
CA ARG A 141 12.48 -6.72 -9.78
C ARG A 141 13.28 -7.90 -10.31
N ARG A 142 12.91 -9.13 -9.95
CA ARG A 142 13.58 -10.36 -10.38
C ARG A 142 13.58 -10.53 -11.90
N ARG A 143 12.46 -10.13 -12.53
CA ARG A 143 12.31 -10.20 -14.00
C ARG A 143 12.86 -8.97 -14.73
N GLY A 144 13.55 -8.06 -14.03
CA GLY A 144 14.25 -6.91 -14.61
C GLY A 144 13.34 -5.82 -15.21
N LEU A 145 12.02 -5.83 -14.95
CA LEU A 145 11.11 -4.81 -15.47
C LEU A 145 11.23 -3.51 -14.65
N ALA A 146 11.49 -3.60 -13.35
CA ALA A 146 11.70 -2.46 -12.46
C ALA A 146 13.01 -2.60 -11.66
N PRO A 147 14.18 -2.52 -12.31
CA PRO A 147 15.46 -2.85 -11.68
C PRO A 147 15.97 -1.81 -10.69
N THR A 148 15.52 -0.56 -10.80
CA THR A 148 16.10 0.56 -10.04
C THR A 148 15.10 1.35 -9.20
N PHE A 149 13.80 1.14 -9.39
CA PHE A 149 12.75 1.86 -8.66
C PHE A 149 11.57 0.94 -8.35
N VAL A 150 10.72 1.39 -7.43
CA VAL A 150 9.47 0.70 -7.06
C VAL A 150 8.30 1.53 -7.64
N PRO A 151 7.63 1.05 -8.70
CA PRO A 151 6.46 1.74 -9.23
C PRO A 151 5.36 1.83 -8.17
N PRO A 152 4.65 2.96 -7.99
CA PRO A 152 3.64 3.11 -6.95
C PRO A 152 2.31 2.41 -7.29
N ILE A 153 2.36 1.16 -7.77
CA ILE A 153 1.19 0.36 -8.19
C ILE A 153 0.22 0.20 -7.02
N SER A 154 0.76 -0.04 -5.82
CA SER A 154 -0.04 -0.21 -4.61
C SER A 154 -0.92 1.01 -4.30
N LEU A 155 -0.46 2.22 -4.62
CA LEU A 155 -1.21 3.45 -4.42
C LEU A 155 -2.40 3.51 -5.38
N VAL A 156 -2.21 3.16 -6.65
CA VAL A 156 -3.29 3.12 -7.65
C VAL A 156 -4.31 2.04 -7.30
N LEU A 157 -3.86 0.81 -6.97
CA LEU A 157 -4.76 -0.28 -6.55
C LEU A 157 -5.58 0.08 -5.31
N ALA A 158 -4.97 0.76 -4.34
CA ALA A 158 -5.68 1.22 -3.14
C ALA A 158 -6.69 2.33 -3.45
N THR A 159 -6.43 3.16 -4.45
CA THR A 159 -7.32 4.24 -4.87
C THR A 159 -8.48 3.70 -5.72
N TRP A 160 -8.22 2.75 -6.59
CA TRP A 160 -9.22 2.04 -7.40
C TRP A 160 -9.73 0.78 -6.69
N SER A 161 -10.00 0.89 -5.39
CA SER A 161 -10.29 -0.26 -4.53
C SER A 161 -11.44 -1.14 -5.03
N ASP A 162 -12.50 -0.53 -5.57
CA ASP A 162 -13.67 -1.26 -6.05
C ASP A 162 -13.32 -2.06 -7.32
N ASP A 163 -12.64 -1.45 -8.28
CA ASP A 163 -12.19 -2.13 -9.50
C ASP A 163 -11.17 -3.23 -9.19
N TYR A 164 -10.27 -2.96 -8.23
CA TYR A 164 -9.29 -3.93 -7.77
C TYR A 164 -9.94 -5.15 -7.12
N VAL A 165 -10.87 -4.94 -6.19
CA VAL A 165 -11.60 -6.03 -5.52
C VAL A 165 -12.46 -6.80 -6.53
N ASN A 166 -13.19 -6.11 -7.40
CA ASN A 166 -13.99 -6.74 -8.45
C ASN A 166 -13.12 -7.55 -9.41
N GLY A 167 -11.96 -7.04 -9.80
CA GLY A 167 -10.99 -7.76 -10.64
C GLY A 167 -10.50 -9.05 -9.99
N LEU A 168 -10.16 -9.03 -8.69
CA LEU A 168 -9.79 -10.23 -7.95
C LEU A 168 -10.95 -11.21 -7.84
N MET A 169 -12.16 -10.75 -7.59
CA MET A 169 -13.35 -11.61 -7.52
C MET A 169 -13.66 -12.24 -8.86
N THR A 170 -13.52 -11.50 -9.96
CA THR A 170 -13.67 -12.01 -11.32
C THR A 170 -12.61 -13.06 -11.65
N TYR A 171 -11.36 -12.82 -11.28
CA TYR A 171 -10.25 -13.78 -11.47
C TYR A 171 -10.49 -15.10 -10.73
N ARG A 172 -11.09 -15.06 -9.53
CA ARG A 172 -11.41 -16.21 -8.67
C ARG A 172 -12.57 -17.06 -9.17
N HIS A 173 -13.18 -16.71 -10.29
CA HIS A 173 -14.37 -17.41 -10.79
C HIS A 173 -14.07 -18.90 -11.04
N LEU A 174 -14.93 -19.77 -10.48
CA LEU A 174 -14.83 -21.21 -10.53
C LEU A 174 -15.41 -21.78 -11.83
N SER A 175 -14.84 -21.43 -12.97
CA SER A 175 -15.19 -22.08 -14.25
C SER A 175 -14.19 -23.20 -14.55
N GLU A 176 -14.58 -24.11 -15.46
CA GLU A 176 -13.71 -25.19 -15.91
C GLU A 176 -12.37 -24.64 -16.40
N PRO A 177 -11.24 -25.34 -16.12
CA PRO A 177 -9.88 -24.85 -16.40
C PRO A 177 -9.63 -24.34 -17.82
N GLU A 178 -10.20 -24.99 -18.82
CA GLU A 178 -10.01 -24.66 -20.25
C GLU A 178 -11.19 -23.90 -20.85
N SER A 179 -12.10 -23.38 -20.03
CA SER A 179 -13.28 -22.69 -20.53
C SER A 179 -12.93 -21.30 -21.08
N THR A 180 -13.63 -20.88 -22.11
CA THR A 180 -13.57 -19.52 -22.66
C THR A 180 -13.88 -18.47 -21.60
N GLN A 181 -14.77 -18.81 -20.66
CA GLN A 181 -15.15 -17.94 -19.55
C GLN A 181 -13.95 -17.66 -18.63
N ARG A 182 -13.18 -18.68 -18.28
CA ARG A 182 -11.99 -18.51 -17.41
C ARG A 182 -10.93 -17.66 -18.09
N SER A 183 -10.69 -17.86 -19.38
CA SER A 183 -9.78 -17.03 -20.13
C SER A 183 -10.24 -15.57 -20.17
N ALA A 184 -11.54 -15.33 -20.34
CA ALA A 184 -12.10 -13.98 -20.36
C ALA A 184 -11.94 -13.27 -19.01
N THR A 185 -12.20 -13.96 -17.89
CA THR A 185 -12.06 -13.38 -16.54
C THR A 185 -10.60 -13.09 -16.18
N ALA A 186 -9.67 -13.97 -16.58
CA ALA A 186 -8.23 -13.71 -16.42
C ALA A 186 -7.77 -12.48 -17.23
N VAL A 187 -8.25 -12.32 -18.48
CA VAL A 187 -7.94 -11.17 -19.32
C VAL A 187 -8.48 -9.87 -18.72
N GLU A 188 -9.65 -9.90 -18.09
CA GLU A 188 -10.23 -8.72 -17.43
C GLU A 188 -9.35 -8.27 -16.26
N TRP A 189 -8.94 -9.20 -15.39
CA TRP A 189 -7.99 -8.94 -14.33
C TRP A 189 -6.67 -8.35 -14.85
N LEU A 190 -6.07 -9.00 -15.85
CA LEU A 190 -4.80 -8.57 -16.43
C LEU A 190 -4.90 -7.17 -17.04
N ARG A 191 -6.02 -6.84 -17.68
CA ARG A 191 -6.26 -5.51 -18.24
C ARG A 191 -6.33 -4.46 -17.13
N MET A 192 -7.09 -4.70 -16.05
CA MET A 192 -7.19 -3.82 -14.90
C MET A 192 -5.81 -3.58 -14.29
N PHE A 193 -5.07 -4.65 -14.01
CA PHE A 193 -3.72 -4.57 -13.43
C PHE A 193 -2.73 -3.82 -14.32
N ALA A 194 -2.74 -4.07 -15.62
CA ALA A 194 -1.88 -3.37 -16.58
C ALA A 194 -2.23 -1.88 -16.67
N THR A 195 -3.52 -1.54 -16.63
CA THR A 195 -3.98 -0.14 -16.62
C THR A 195 -3.54 0.57 -15.36
N ALA A 196 -3.68 -0.07 -14.18
CA ALA A 196 -3.22 0.48 -12.92
C ALA A 196 -1.69 0.68 -12.89
N THR A 197 -0.95 -0.29 -13.43
CA THR A 197 0.53 -0.19 -13.52
C THR A 197 0.96 0.93 -14.46
N SER A 198 0.33 1.04 -15.63
CA SER A 198 0.60 2.12 -16.60
C SER A 198 0.34 3.48 -15.97
N ARG A 199 -0.79 3.63 -15.27
CA ARG A 199 -1.12 4.86 -14.54
C ARG A 199 -0.09 5.17 -13.46
N ALA A 200 0.31 4.19 -12.66
CA ALA A 200 1.34 4.36 -11.63
C ALA A 200 2.67 4.87 -12.20
N CYS A 201 3.09 4.35 -13.36
CA CYS A 201 4.31 4.79 -14.04
C CYS A 201 4.18 6.22 -14.58
N GLN A 202 3.04 6.58 -15.17
CA GLN A 202 2.78 7.94 -15.67
C GLN A 202 2.81 8.96 -14.52
N ASP A 203 2.11 8.67 -13.43
CA ASP A 203 2.03 9.56 -12.27
C ASP A 203 3.40 9.73 -11.60
N ALA A 204 4.20 8.65 -11.51
CA ALA A 204 5.57 8.72 -10.99
C ALA A 204 6.47 9.57 -11.90
N GLY A 205 6.30 9.49 -13.23
CA GLY A 205 7.00 10.33 -14.20
C GLY A 205 6.68 11.81 -13.99
N THR A 206 5.39 12.16 -13.96
CA THR A 206 4.94 13.55 -13.73
C THR A 206 5.47 14.07 -12.39
N TYR A 207 5.35 13.29 -11.31
CA TYR A 207 5.87 13.67 -10.00
C TYR A 207 7.39 13.90 -10.01
N SER A 208 8.14 13.08 -10.75
CA SER A 208 9.59 13.23 -10.91
C SER A 208 9.94 14.54 -11.62
N ASP A 209 9.20 14.90 -12.66
CA ASP A 209 9.39 16.15 -13.41
C ASP A 209 9.08 17.36 -12.51
N ASP A 210 7.97 17.34 -11.78
CA ASP A 210 7.57 18.38 -10.83
C ASP A 210 8.61 18.58 -9.72
N ILE A 211 9.17 17.49 -9.19
CA ILE A 211 10.28 17.55 -8.20
C ILE A 211 11.54 18.15 -8.82
N GLY A 212 11.82 17.84 -10.09
CA GLY A 212 12.93 18.42 -10.84
C GLY A 212 12.79 19.93 -10.95
N GLU A 213 11.62 20.43 -11.37
CA GLU A 213 11.30 21.85 -11.48
C GLU A 213 11.35 22.57 -10.12
N LEU A 214 10.77 21.94 -9.08
CA LEU A 214 10.81 22.47 -7.72
C LEU A 214 12.25 22.60 -7.22
N THR A 215 13.09 21.60 -7.44
CA THR A 215 14.49 21.60 -7.02
C THR A 215 15.28 22.69 -7.76
N ALA A 216 15.02 22.91 -9.06
CA ALA A 216 15.61 24.00 -9.82
C ALA A 216 15.19 25.37 -9.27
N THR A 217 13.92 25.54 -8.93
CA THR A 217 13.38 26.73 -8.28
C THR A 217 14.05 27.00 -6.94
N TRP A 218 14.23 25.98 -6.10
CA TRP A 218 14.94 26.10 -4.82
C TRP A 218 16.40 26.52 -5.00
N ARG A 219 17.08 25.98 -6.00
CA ARG A 219 18.45 26.40 -6.34
C ARG A 219 18.50 27.88 -6.71
N SER A 220 17.54 28.36 -7.47
CA SER A 220 17.40 29.77 -7.82
C SER A 220 17.16 30.65 -6.59
N LYS A 221 16.26 30.25 -5.68
CA LYS A 221 15.98 30.97 -4.42
C LYS A 221 17.20 31.07 -3.51
N LEU A 222 18.06 30.04 -3.48
CA LEU A 222 19.31 30.03 -2.68
C LEU A 222 20.46 30.81 -3.31
N GLY A 223 20.39 31.06 -4.61
CA GLY A 223 21.48 31.72 -5.33
C GLY A 223 22.74 30.87 -5.47
N ARG A 224 23.92 31.45 -5.24
CA ARG A 224 25.19 30.71 -5.37
C ARG A 224 25.39 29.71 -4.27
N VAL A 225 25.14 28.43 -4.57
CA VAL A 225 25.40 27.30 -3.68
C VAL A 225 26.59 26.50 -4.20
N ARG A 226 27.63 26.34 -3.35
CA ARG A 226 28.79 25.51 -3.69
C ARG A 226 28.40 24.05 -3.80
N ALA A 227 28.80 23.36 -4.87
CA ALA A 227 28.60 21.94 -5.04
C ALA A 227 29.12 21.14 -3.85
N ASN A 228 28.38 20.16 -3.41
CA ASN A 228 28.64 19.30 -2.24
C ASN A 228 28.75 20.05 -0.90
N SER A 229 28.29 21.31 -0.82
CA SER A 229 28.05 21.97 0.47
C SER A 229 26.88 21.31 1.21
N SER A 230 26.78 21.55 2.53
CA SER A 230 25.66 21.01 3.30
C SER A 230 24.30 21.46 2.76
N ALA A 231 24.20 22.68 2.23
CA ALA A 231 22.98 23.20 1.60
C ALA A 231 22.66 22.48 0.28
N ASP A 232 23.66 22.24 -0.57
CA ASP A 232 23.48 21.48 -1.83
C ASP A 232 23.08 20.03 -1.58
N LEU A 233 23.73 19.38 -0.60
CA LEU A 233 23.37 18.02 -0.21
C LEU A 233 21.97 17.94 0.37
N LEU A 234 21.59 18.92 1.20
CA LEU A 234 20.26 18.95 1.81
C LEU A 234 19.17 19.16 0.75
N LEU A 235 19.38 20.02 -0.24
CA LEU A 235 18.46 20.19 -1.37
C LEU A 235 18.21 18.88 -2.13
N ARG A 236 19.22 18.03 -2.27
CA ARG A 236 19.10 16.76 -3.00
C ARG A 236 18.29 15.71 -2.22
N VAL A 237 18.32 15.75 -0.89
CA VAL A 237 17.65 14.74 -0.06
C VAL A 237 16.25 15.15 0.39
N LEU A 238 15.92 16.46 0.39
CA LEU A 238 14.63 16.97 0.81
C LEU A 238 13.43 16.41 0.03
N PRO A 239 13.50 16.15 -1.29
CA PRO A 239 12.40 15.50 -2.00
C PRO A 239 12.00 14.12 -1.44
N GLY A 240 12.99 13.34 -0.98
CA GLY A 240 12.75 12.03 -0.35
C GLY A 240 12.55 12.10 1.17
N ALA A 241 12.89 13.23 1.80
CA ALA A 241 12.77 13.44 3.25
C ALA A 241 12.29 14.86 3.55
N PRO A 242 11.04 15.20 3.20
CA PRO A 242 10.53 16.57 3.26
C PRO A 242 10.36 17.13 4.68
N ILE A 243 10.43 16.27 5.69
CA ILE A 243 10.33 16.65 7.10
C ILE A 243 11.62 16.23 7.80
N VAL A 244 12.39 17.18 8.30
CA VAL A 244 13.67 16.91 8.95
C VAL A 244 13.83 17.66 10.26
N THR A 245 14.63 17.08 11.16
CA THR A 245 15.31 17.81 12.24
C THR A 245 16.75 18.08 11.83
N VAL A 246 17.45 18.95 12.54
CA VAL A 246 18.92 19.08 12.36
C VAL A 246 19.63 17.75 12.54
N GLY A 247 19.15 16.90 13.48
CA GLY A 247 19.72 15.58 13.74
C GLY A 247 19.54 14.60 12.59
N SER A 248 18.30 14.45 12.07
CA SER A 248 18.02 13.57 10.93
C SER A 248 18.70 14.08 9.65
N ALA A 249 18.64 15.39 9.38
CA ALA A 249 19.32 16.01 8.25
C ALA A 249 20.85 15.79 8.30
N SER A 250 21.47 15.90 9.48
CA SER A 250 22.89 15.63 9.68
C SER A 250 23.29 14.21 9.29
N LYS A 251 22.45 13.23 9.68
CA LYS A 251 22.64 11.82 9.29
C LYS A 251 22.47 11.63 7.78
N LEU A 252 21.40 12.16 7.21
CA LEU A 252 21.09 12.03 5.78
C LEU A 252 22.20 12.58 4.85
N ILE A 253 22.76 13.73 5.20
CA ILE A 253 23.78 14.36 4.34
C ILE A 253 25.23 14.03 4.76
N GLY A 254 25.44 13.26 5.84
CA GLY A 254 26.77 12.88 6.32
C GLY A 254 27.62 14.10 6.73
N ARG A 255 27.04 15.12 7.40
CA ARG A 255 27.74 16.34 7.84
C ARG A 255 27.53 16.59 9.32
N SER A 256 28.43 17.37 9.94
CA SER A 256 28.31 17.72 11.35
C SER A 256 27.04 18.54 11.62
N LYS A 257 26.49 18.41 12.85
CA LYS A 257 25.29 19.17 13.25
C LYS A 257 25.45 20.68 13.07
N ALA A 258 26.63 21.26 13.33
CA ALA A 258 26.87 22.68 13.14
C ALA A 258 26.69 23.10 11.67
N ARG A 259 27.37 22.41 10.73
CA ARG A 259 27.24 22.69 9.29
C ARG A 259 25.83 22.44 8.76
N THR A 260 25.13 21.45 9.33
CA THR A 260 23.75 21.15 8.97
C THR A 260 22.80 22.24 9.48
N THR A 261 23.03 22.77 10.70
CA THR A 261 22.25 23.89 11.24
C THR A 261 22.36 25.12 10.35
N ASP A 262 23.58 25.44 9.88
CA ASP A 262 23.77 26.56 8.96
C ASP A 262 23.02 26.37 7.64
N ALA A 263 23.04 25.15 7.09
CA ALA A 263 22.32 24.78 5.88
C ALA A 263 20.80 24.89 6.08
N VAL A 264 20.26 24.29 7.13
CA VAL A 264 18.82 24.35 7.46
C VAL A 264 18.36 25.81 7.63
N ASN A 265 19.15 26.63 8.34
CA ASN A 265 18.83 28.05 8.50
C ASN A 265 18.89 28.82 7.19
N ALA A 266 19.81 28.46 6.27
CA ALA A 266 19.90 29.08 4.95
C ALA A 266 18.66 28.72 4.11
N LEU A 267 18.25 27.45 4.09
CA LEU A 267 17.05 27.00 3.39
C LEU A 267 15.76 27.62 3.99
N ALA A 268 15.71 27.76 5.31
CA ALA A 268 14.58 28.40 5.98
C ALA A 268 14.47 29.88 5.62
N ARG A 269 15.60 30.61 5.58
CA ARG A 269 15.62 32.03 5.13
C ARG A 269 15.23 32.20 3.67
N ALA A 270 15.54 31.23 2.83
CA ALA A 270 15.14 31.19 1.42
C ALA A 270 13.66 30.76 1.22
N GLY A 271 12.93 30.44 2.29
CA GLY A 271 11.55 30.01 2.23
C GLY A 271 11.34 28.59 1.67
N ILE A 272 12.42 27.79 1.61
CA ILE A 272 12.37 26.38 1.17
C ILE A 272 11.92 25.48 2.32
N LEU A 273 12.39 25.77 3.52
CA LEU A 273 11.99 25.05 4.74
C LEU A 273 11.16 25.96 5.65
N GLN A 274 10.10 25.43 6.20
CA GLN A 274 9.32 26.08 7.24
C GLN A 274 9.57 25.40 8.58
N GLN A 275 9.88 26.20 9.62
CA GLN A 275 10.02 25.68 10.96
C GLN A 275 8.63 25.40 11.53
N ARG A 276 8.42 24.17 11.99
CA ARG A 276 7.25 23.75 12.77
C ARG A 276 7.67 23.42 14.20
N ASN A 277 6.88 23.83 15.16
CA ASN A 277 7.07 23.46 16.55
C ASN A 277 6.14 22.29 16.87
N VAL A 278 6.70 21.11 17.08
CA VAL A 278 5.94 19.91 17.44
C VAL A 278 6.17 19.64 18.92
N GLY A 279 5.10 19.73 19.74
CA GLY A 279 5.18 19.47 21.18
C GLY A 279 5.87 20.56 22.00
N ARG A 280 6.32 20.22 23.23
CA ARG A 280 7.02 21.16 24.14
C ARG A 280 8.34 21.63 23.50
N HIS A 281 8.50 22.90 23.34
CA HIS A 281 9.57 23.84 22.91
C HIS A 281 10.99 23.34 22.54
N ARG A 282 11.35 22.05 22.60
CA ARG A 282 12.71 21.58 22.37
C ARG A 282 12.99 20.92 21.01
N TYR A 283 11.96 20.55 20.25
CA TYR A 283 12.16 19.89 18.97
C TYR A 283 11.77 20.81 17.81
N ARG A 284 12.80 21.37 17.18
CA ARG A 284 12.62 22.11 15.92
C ARG A 284 12.52 21.11 14.78
N VAL A 285 11.38 21.09 14.14
CA VAL A 285 11.12 20.35 12.92
C VAL A 285 11.09 21.34 11.75
N PHE A 286 11.64 20.95 10.64
CA PHE A 286 11.67 21.75 9.42
C PHE A 286 10.99 20.96 8.32
N GLU A 287 10.10 21.61 7.58
CA GLU A 287 9.21 21.03 6.60
C GLU A 287 9.40 21.71 5.25
N ALA A 288 9.63 20.92 4.20
CA ALA A 288 9.59 21.33 2.81
C ALA A 288 8.14 21.23 2.31
N THR A 289 7.31 22.23 2.63
CA THR A 289 5.87 22.21 2.40
C THR A 289 5.53 22.00 0.92
N GLU A 290 6.30 22.60 0.00
CA GLU A 290 6.09 22.48 -1.45
C GLU A 290 6.18 20.99 -1.92
N VAL A 291 7.03 20.15 -1.31
CA VAL A 291 7.10 18.70 -1.62
C VAL A 291 5.85 17.98 -1.12
N LEU A 292 5.39 18.31 0.07
CA LEU A 292 4.17 17.72 0.64
C LEU A 292 2.93 18.10 -0.16
N ASP A 293 2.89 19.33 -0.67
CA ASP A 293 1.82 19.81 -1.54
C ASP A 293 1.79 19.06 -2.87
N LEU A 294 2.95 18.80 -3.49
CA LEU A 294 3.06 17.95 -4.68
C LEU A 294 2.57 16.53 -4.41
N PHE A 295 2.98 15.93 -3.30
CA PHE A 295 2.53 14.59 -2.93
C PHE A 295 1.01 14.53 -2.69
N THR A 296 0.47 15.51 -1.95
CA THR A 296 -0.99 15.62 -1.72
C THR A 296 -1.75 15.89 -3.03
N GLY A 297 -1.15 16.66 -3.95
CA GLY A 297 -1.68 16.87 -5.30
C GLY A 297 -1.76 15.56 -6.07
N LEU A 298 -0.71 14.75 -6.05
CA LEU A 298 -0.68 13.42 -6.67
C LEU A 298 -1.77 12.51 -6.10
N GLU A 299 -1.93 12.43 -4.78
CA GLU A 299 -3.00 11.64 -4.15
C GLU A 299 -4.40 12.08 -4.61
N ARG A 300 -4.62 13.40 -4.77
CA ARG A 300 -5.90 13.93 -5.28
C ARG A 300 -6.16 13.55 -6.73
N VAL A 301 -5.15 13.64 -7.58
CA VAL A 301 -5.25 13.24 -8.99
C VAL A 301 -5.52 11.74 -9.11
N LEU A 302 -4.89 10.93 -8.28
CA LEU A 302 -5.12 9.48 -8.21
C LEU A 302 -6.53 9.13 -7.69
N ALA A 303 -7.11 9.93 -6.80
CA ALA A 303 -8.45 9.70 -6.27
C ALA A 303 -9.57 9.83 -7.32
N SER A 304 -9.27 10.32 -8.52
CA SER A 304 -10.18 10.41 -9.65
C SER A 304 -9.69 9.53 -10.79
N GLN A 305 -10.52 8.59 -11.23
CA GLN A 305 -10.22 7.77 -12.42
C GLN A 305 -10.09 8.62 -13.71
N THR A 306 -10.72 9.78 -13.74
CA THR A 306 -10.70 10.72 -14.87
C THR A 306 -9.58 11.76 -14.77
N GLY A 307 -8.83 11.80 -13.66
CA GLY A 307 -7.74 12.76 -13.45
C GLY A 307 -8.19 14.19 -13.09
N ASP A 308 -9.47 14.49 -13.10
CA ASP A 308 -10.02 15.82 -12.74
C ASP A 308 -10.81 15.73 -11.42
N THR A 309 -10.19 16.15 -10.32
CA THR A 309 -10.82 16.17 -9.00
C THR A 309 -11.58 17.48 -8.70
N THR A 310 -11.55 18.45 -9.61
CA THR A 310 -12.22 19.74 -9.43
C THR A 310 -13.70 19.67 -9.74
N SER A 311 -14.17 18.63 -10.47
CA SER A 311 -15.53 18.50 -10.95
C SER A 311 -16.38 17.43 -10.26
N GLY A 312 -15.83 16.61 -9.36
CA GLY A 312 -16.56 15.54 -8.65
C GLY A 312 -16.33 15.52 -7.15
N PRO A 313 -17.33 15.08 -6.35
CA PRO A 313 -17.10 14.85 -4.93
C PRO A 313 -16.06 13.74 -4.76
N PRO A 314 -15.16 13.83 -3.76
CA PRO A 314 -14.14 12.81 -3.52
C PRO A 314 -14.81 11.46 -3.25
N ILE A 315 -14.40 10.43 -3.99
CA ILE A 315 -14.89 9.04 -3.84
C ILE A 315 -14.52 8.49 -2.45
N ARG A 316 -13.45 8.97 -1.85
CA ARG A 316 -13.05 8.63 -0.49
C ARG A 316 -13.56 9.69 0.50
N ARG A 317 -14.34 9.27 1.51
CA ARG A 317 -14.67 10.15 2.63
C ARG A 317 -13.38 10.61 3.30
N VAL A 318 -13.09 11.90 3.23
CA VAL A 318 -11.99 12.50 4.00
C VAL A 318 -12.34 12.31 5.49
N PRO A 319 -11.48 11.71 6.33
CA PRO A 319 -11.70 11.65 7.77
C PRO A 319 -11.88 13.08 8.29
N GLN A 320 -13.05 13.41 8.82
CA GLN A 320 -13.24 14.69 9.48
C GLN A 320 -12.43 14.69 10.78
N HIS A 321 -11.63 15.71 10.96
CA HIS A 321 -10.90 15.93 12.20
C HIS A 321 -11.92 16.03 13.35
N PRO A 322 -11.74 15.33 14.50
CA PRO A 322 -12.64 15.42 15.63
C PRO A 322 -12.53 16.79 16.33
N GLY A 323 -12.99 17.85 15.69
CA GLY A 323 -12.87 19.21 16.20
C GLY A 323 -13.65 20.27 15.40
N SER A 324 -14.27 19.91 14.28
CA SER A 324 -15.03 20.86 13.44
C SER A 324 -16.54 20.62 13.45
N ALA A 325 -17.13 20.36 14.61
CA ALA A 325 -18.58 20.40 14.74
C ALA A 325 -19.00 21.84 15.12
N GLU A 326 -19.53 22.59 14.16
CA GLU A 326 -20.30 23.80 14.45
C GLU A 326 -21.57 23.42 15.20
N PRO A 327 -22.01 24.24 16.18
CA PRO A 327 -23.24 23.97 16.92
C PRO A 327 -24.46 24.43 16.10
N THR A 328 -25.08 23.51 15.39
CA THR A 328 -26.41 23.74 14.82
C THR A 328 -27.47 23.49 15.90
N GLY A 329 -27.98 24.56 16.44
CA GLY A 329 -29.25 24.55 17.13
C GLY A 329 -30.38 24.26 16.17
N GLN A 330 -31.11 23.15 16.36
CA GLN A 330 -32.49 23.02 15.91
C GLN A 330 -33.27 22.02 16.76
N THR A 331 -34.42 22.50 17.14
CA THR A 331 -35.54 21.98 17.91
C THR A 331 -35.92 20.53 17.63
N ARG A 332 -36.21 19.83 18.75
CA ARG A 332 -36.83 18.50 18.80
C ARG A 332 -38.25 18.51 18.26
N SER A 333 -38.56 17.56 17.38
CA SER A 333 -39.92 17.04 17.21
C SER A 333 -39.85 15.51 17.12
N HIS A 334 -40.50 14.83 18.06
CA HIS A 334 -40.67 13.39 18.11
C HIS A 334 -41.73 12.94 17.10
N PRO A 335 -41.55 11.82 16.42
CA PRO A 335 -42.64 11.00 15.88
C PRO A 335 -42.82 9.70 16.67
N PRO A 336 -44.01 9.07 16.60
CA PRO A 336 -44.49 8.07 17.53
C PRO A 336 -44.09 6.65 17.15
N ILE A 337 -44.09 5.78 18.18
CA ILE A 337 -43.82 4.34 18.17
C ILE A 337 -44.97 3.60 17.51
N PRO A 338 -44.75 2.61 16.62
CA PRO A 338 -45.76 1.60 16.32
C PRO A 338 -45.48 0.29 17.04
N SER A 339 -46.56 -0.28 17.48
CA SER A 339 -46.72 -1.51 18.26
C SER A 339 -46.49 -2.80 17.49
N SER A 340 -46.15 -3.84 18.25
CA SER A 340 -45.98 -5.25 17.97
C SER A 340 -47.09 -5.93 17.14
N ALA A 341 -46.70 -6.89 16.25
CA ALA A 341 -47.49 -8.07 15.95
C ALA A 341 -46.60 -9.24 15.47
N SER A 342 -46.61 -10.29 16.27
CA SER A 342 -46.70 -11.75 16.13
C SER A 342 -46.21 -12.45 14.86
N ALA A 343 -45.32 -13.36 15.12
CA ALA A 343 -45.03 -14.73 14.68
C ALA A 343 -45.86 -15.40 13.56
N SER A 344 -45.18 -16.05 12.65
CA SER A 344 -45.52 -17.46 12.30
C SER A 344 -44.31 -18.16 11.63
N ALA A 345 -44.10 -19.40 12.06
CA ALA A 345 -43.07 -20.34 11.59
C ALA A 345 -43.54 -21.03 10.28
N SER A 346 -42.59 -21.35 9.39
CA SER A 346 -42.71 -22.54 8.53
C SER A 346 -41.35 -22.99 7.96
N SER A 347 -41.03 -24.23 8.31
CA SER A 347 -40.39 -25.35 7.60
C SER A 347 -39.17 -25.10 6.67
N ARG A 348 -38.09 -25.81 7.05
CA ARG A 348 -36.92 -26.18 6.26
C ARG A 348 -37.30 -27.05 5.04
N PRO A 349 -36.45 -27.07 4.03
CA PRO A 349 -35.86 -28.32 3.60
C PRO A 349 -34.34 -28.36 3.63
N ASP A 350 -33.89 -29.56 3.85
CA ASP A 350 -32.59 -30.19 3.87
C ASP A 350 -31.94 -30.12 2.47
N ASP A 351 -30.67 -29.67 2.37
CA ASP A 351 -29.83 -29.97 1.22
C ASP A 351 -28.34 -29.95 1.63
N SER A 352 -27.81 -31.17 1.60
CA SER A 352 -26.39 -31.47 1.80
C SER A 352 -25.56 -31.01 0.60
N PRO A 353 -24.30 -30.55 0.79
CA PRO A 353 -23.45 -30.15 -0.31
C PRO A 353 -22.75 -31.34 -0.98
N PRO A 354 -22.50 -31.29 -2.29
CA PRO A 354 -21.67 -32.29 -2.98
C PRO A 354 -20.18 -32.05 -2.73
N ALA A 355 -19.48 -33.15 -2.57
CA ALA A 355 -18.05 -33.25 -2.33
C ALA A 355 -17.21 -32.98 -3.58
N ASN A 356 -16.01 -32.42 -3.35
CA ASN A 356 -14.78 -32.54 -4.12
C ASN A 356 -14.77 -32.14 -5.60
N ALA A 357 -14.21 -30.94 -5.86
CA ALA A 357 -13.54 -30.66 -7.12
C ALA A 357 -12.07 -30.34 -6.85
N THR A 358 -11.23 -31.20 -7.32
CA THR A 358 -9.75 -31.20 -7.27
C THR A 358 -9.20 -29.99 -8.00
N ILE A 359 -8.49 -29.11 -7.28
CA ILE A 359 -7.74 -28.00 -7.86
C ILE A 359 -6.39 -28.55 -8.40
N ARG A 360 -6.43 -29.16 -9.55
CA ARG A 360 -5.23 -29.44 -10.36
C ARG A 360 -5.47 -28.88 -11.75
N SER A 361 -4.80 -27.83 -12.07
CA SER A 361 -4.50 -27.25 -13.39
C SER A 361 -4.90 -25.78 -13.51
N LEU A 362 -4.07 -24.90 -12.94
CA LEU A 362 -4.00 -23.49 -13.32
C LEU A 362 -2.82 -23.22 -14.26
N ARG A 363 -2.21 -24.29 -14.78
CA ARG A 363 -1.11 -24.21 -15.76
C ARG A 363 -1.58 -24.82 -17.07
N ARG A 364 -2.13 -24.03 -17.96
CA ARG A 364 -2.02 -24.10 -19.44
C ARG A 364 -2.77 -22.94 -20.06
#